data_8feaee078625d3e170f2bfd12f8efa57
#
_entry.id   8feaee078625d3e170f2bfd12f8efa57
#
_cell.length_a   1.000
_cell.length_b   1.000
_cell.length_c   1.000
_cell.angle_alpha   90.00
_cell.angle_beta   90.00
_cell.angle_gamma   90.00
#
_symmetry.space_group_name_H-M   'P 1'
#
loop_
_entity.id
_entity.type
_entity.pdbx_description
1 polymer ?
#
loop_
_entity_poly.entity_id
_entity_poly.type
_entity_poly.pdbx_seq_one_letter_code
_entity_poly.pdbx_strand_id
1 'polypeptide(L)'
;MNTQNNKTHKKTTSLNHKHSYRKLRRWVLPAVLGAALSTLAFLPTFAEDILSAPPTGNPPMSVPNGPVPKAEANPNTFTGTTVLTENKAIAHELISNTTSDQNAFIGKDKAVVTIENSVFDKTGNTTSDDNSNFRGQNAVILGIDGSQINIKGSNITSNSNGSNAVFATGEGSVINVENTNIHTKSDSSRGLDATYKGTVNGKNLTITTEGAHSATLATDRGEGTITAEAAKLTTSGEGSPIIYSTGNITADYITGEAKNSEIGVVEGKNSITLTNSNVTGYKDNGFMLYQSFSGDAESGIARLKAENNSLTTHATGAFIYVNNTTAEVDLTGNAISTPNTTTLVKAAADSRWGKTGENGGHLTLRASNQALNGNIVADAISTIALDMTNGSSLVGAINTDNTSKEITLKLSKDSTWTLTGDSYVKSLTNEDTTGDNIHLNGYKLVVADQ
;
A
#
# COMPACT_ATOMS: atom_id res chain seq x y z
N MET A 1 33.06 -23.36 -61.89
CA MET A 1 34.23 -22.47 -62.04
C MET A 1 34.56 -21.95 -60.66
N ASN A 2 35.60 -22.56 -60.17
CA ASN A 2 36.71 -22.04 -59.33
C ASN A 2 36.35 -21.31 -58.04
N THR A 3 36.50 -22.00 -56.87
CA THR A 3 37.77 -22.17 -56.04
C THR A 3 38.33 -20.85 -55.55
N GLN A 4 38.60 -20.61 -54.25
CA GLN A 4 39.48 -21.27 -53.27
C GLN A 4 39.29 -20.64 -51.90
N ASN A 5 39.19 -21.43 -50.89
CA ASN A 5 40.03 -21.62 -49.70
C ASN A 5 41.13 -20.59 -49.39
N ASN A 6 41.14 -20.12 -48.10
CA ASN A 6 42.36 -20.26 -47.31
C ASN A 6 42.10 -20.19 -45.79
N LYS A 7 42.59 -21.25 -45.12
CA LYS A 7 42.80 -21.40 -43.69
C LYS A 7 44.13 -20.69 -43.30
N THR A 8 44.21 -20.25 -42.05
CA THR A 8 45.37 -20.51 -41.14
C THR A 8 45.20 -19.66 -39.86
N HIS A 9 45.25 -20.20 -38.79
CA HIS A 9 46.11 -20.77 -37.77
C HIS A 9 46.07 -20.02 -36.43
N LYS A 10 45.77 -20.82 -35.41
CA LYS A 10 46.05 -20.77 -33.98
C LYS A 10 47.26 -19.92 -33.53
N LYS A 11 47.07 -19.28 -32.36
CA LYS A 11 48.06 -19.40 -31.28
C LYS A 11 47.40 -19.21 -29.89
N THR A 12 47.44 -20.29 -29.14
CA THR A 12 47.30 -20.38 -27.68
C THR A 12 48.53 -19.82 -27.00
N THR A 13 48.35 -19.08 -25.94
CA THR A 13 49.36 -19.00 -24.86
C THR A 13 48.67 -18.85 -23.50
N SER A 14 48.79 -19.90 -22.73
CA SER A 14 48.52 -19.96 -21.30
C SER A 14 49.65 -19.28 -20.52
N LEU A 15 49.32 -18.57 -19.47
CA LEU A 15 50.29 -18.35 -18.39
C LEU A 15 49.55 -18.29 -17.05
N ASN A 16 49.75 -19.34 -16.30
CA ASN A 16 49.58 -19.43 -14.87
C ASN A 16 50.46 -18.43 -14.14
N HIS A 17 49.94 -17.76 -13.11
CA HIS A 17 50.78 -17.49 -11.94
C HIS A 17 49.93 -17.46 -10.64
N LYS A 18 50.55 -18.14 -9.69
CA LYS A 18 50.14 -18.55 -8.34
C LYS A 18 50.07 -17.39 -7.33
N HIS A 19 49.16 -17.58 -6.37
CA HIS A 19 49.28 -17.35 -4.93
C HIS A 19 50.16 -16.23 -4.38
N SER A 20 49.53 -15.38 -3.55
CA SER A 20 50.14 -14.99 -2.28
C SER A 20 49.09 -14.61 -1.25
N TYR A 21 48.96 -15.47 -0.23
CA TYR A 21 48.36 -15.14 1.06
C TYR A 21 49.25 -14.13 1.80
N ARG A 22 48.69 -13.07 2.37
CA ARG A 22 49.29 -12.41 3.53
C ARG A 22 48.26 -12.19 4.63
N LYS A 23 48.57 -12.85 5.74
CA LYS A 23 47.95 -12.76 7.06
C LYS A 23 48.34 -11.46 7.79
N LEU A 24 47.43 -11.04 8.69
CA LEU A 24 47.61 -10.45 10.01
C LEU A 24 48.06 -8.98 10.15
N ARG A 25 47.32 -8.20 10.91
CA ARG A 25 47.58 -8.05 12.35
C ARG A 25 46.45 -7.29 13.08
N ARG A 26 45.99 -7.90 14.18
CA ARG A 26 45.26 -7.25 15.26
C ARG A 26 46.15 -6.16 15.87
N TRP A 27 45.55 -4.99 16.19
CA TRP A 27 46.05 -4.08 17.20
C TRP A 27 44.90 -3.70 18.14
N VAL A 28 45.20 -3.82 19.42
CA VAL A 28 44.33 -3.58 20.58
C VAL A 28 44.75 -2.25 21.15
N LEU A 29 43.76 -1.37 21.36
CA LEU A 29 43.57 -0.28 22.34
C LEU A 29 44.78 0.57 22.84
N PRO A 30 44.61 1.84 23.20
CA PRO A 30 43.92 2.17 24.45
C PRO A 30 42.97 3.40 24.39
N ALA A 31 42.06 3.45 25.38
CA ALA A 31 41.17 4.52 25.69
C ALA A 31 41.92 5.81 26.11
N VAL A 32 41.44 6.95 25.62
CA VAL A 32 41.70 8.25 26.19
C VAL A 32 40.39 8.99 26.40
N LEU A 33 40.06 9.28 27.67
CA LEU A 33 39.05 10.23 28.05
C LEU A 33 39.45 11.64 27.59
N GLY A 34 38.55 12.29 26.88
CA GLY A 34 38.66 13.72 26.58
C GLY A 34 37.27 14.34 26.48
N ALA A 35 36.92 15.10 27.49
CA ALA A 35 35.72 15.93 27.48
C ALA A 35 35.85 17.06 26.45
N ALA A 36 34.86 17.20 25.59
CA ALA A 36 34.71 18.40 24.75
C ALA A 36 33.24 18.70 24.46
N LEU A 37 32.92 19.87 24.81
CA LEU A 37 31.73 20.71 24.62
C LEU A 37 30.75 20.28 23.51
N SER A 38 29.48 20.29 23.95
CA SER A 38 28.27 20.25 23.17
C SER A 38 28.12 21.45 22.23
N THR A 39 28.15 21.26 20.94
CA THR A 39 27.41 22.09 20.00
C THR A 39 26.16 21.31 19.57
N LEU A 40 25.00 21.75 20.10
CA LEU A 40 23.71 21.31 19.60
C LEU A 40 23.58 21.78 18.13
N ALA A 41 23.80 20.88 17.18
CA ALA A 41 23.24 21.04 15.85
C ALA A 41 21.80 20.56 15.92
N PHE A 42 20.83 21.46 15.80
CA PHE A 42 19.45 21.14 15.53
C PHE A 42 19.38 20.46 14.16
N LEU A 43 19.28 19.12 14.15
CA LEU A 43 18.76 18.40 13.00
C LEU A 43 17.24 18.49 13.08
N PRO A 44 16.54 18.78 11.98
CA PRO A 44 15.09 18.69 11.98
C PRO A 44 14.70 17.23 12.21
N THR A 45 13.98 16.99 13.31
CA THR A 45 13.30 15.71 13.54
C THR A 45 12.17 15.64 12.51
N PHE A 46 12.39 14.87 11.45
CA PHE A 46 11.31 14.46 10.57
C PHE A 46 10.35 13.58 11.37
N ALA A 47 9.06 13.82 11.21
CA ALA A 47 8.03 12.95 11.74
C ALA A 47 8.26 11.55 11.19
N GLU A 48 8.48 10.58 12.08
CA GLU A 48 8.70 9.20 11.68
C GLU A 48 7.40 8.59 11.19
N ASP A 49 7.50 8.11 10.02
CA ASP A 49 6.52 7.52 9.16
C ASP A 49 5.78 6.31 9.71
N ILE A 50 4.55 6.17 9.25
CA ILE A 50 3.62 5.06 9.51
C ILE A 50 4.22 3.68 9.16
N LEU A 51 5.32 3.63 8.40
CA LEU A 51 6.05 2.40 8.05
C LEU A 51 7.44 2.29 8.69
N SER A 52 7.91 3.30 9.39
CA SER A 52 9.19 3.26 10.11
C SER A 52 9.03 2.71 11.52
N ALA A 53 10.07 2.06 12.00
CA ALA A 53 10.21 1.22 13.18
C ALA A 53 9.21 1.43 14.34
N PRO A 54 8.81 0.34 15.03
CA PRO A 54 7.84 0.40 16.11
C PRO A 54 8.33 1.26 17.25
N PRO A 55 7.42 1.93 17.96
CA PRO A 55 7.75 2.44 19.27
C PRO A 55 8.15 1.26 20.15
N THR A 56 9.38 1.25 20.63
CA THR A 56 9.84 0.33 21.67
C THR A 56 9.17 0.74 22.97
N GLY A 57 8.02 0.17 23.24
CA GLY A 57 7.28 0.41 24.48
C GLY A 57 5.86 -0.15 24.41
N ASN A 58 5.35 -0.61 25.55
CA ASN A 58 3.93 -0.93 25.70
C ASN A 58 3.09 0.28 25.26
N PRO A 59 1.89 0.07 24.66
CA PRO A 59 0.97 1.17 24.39
C PRO A 59 0.79 1.94 25.70
N PRO A 60 0.83 3.26 25.68
CA PRO A 60 0.60 4.02 26.88
C PRO A 60 -0.77 3.65 27.42
N MET A 61 -0.80 3.01 28.59
CA MET A 61 -1.99 3.11 29.45
C MET A 61 -2.30 4.61 29.50
N SER A 62 -3.53 5.00 29.33
CA SER A 62 -4.01 6.37 29.42
C SER A 62 -3.24 7.12 30.54
N VAL A 63 -2.20 7.83 30.14
CA VAL A 63 -1.45 8.68 31.05
C VAL A 63 -2.23 9.99 31.10
N PRO A 64 -2.72 10.42 32.25
CA PRO A 64 -3.49 11.67 32.39
C PRO A 64 -2.75 12.93 31.95
N ASN A 65 -1.46 12.83 31.55
CA ASN A 65 -0.59 13.94 31.19
C ASN A 65 0.26 13.63 29.92
N GLY A 66 -0.28 12.88 28.95
CA GLY A 66 0.33 12.81 27.63
C GLY A 66 0.38 14.20 26.97
N PRO A 67 1.30 14.45 26.01
CA PRO A 67 1.27 15.71 25.28
C PRO A 67 -0.13 15.95 24.75
N VAL A 68 -0.69 17.12 25.07
CA VAL A 68 -2.00 17.54 24.55
C VAL A 68 -1.93 17.43 23.04
N PRO A 69 -2.83 16.67 22.37
CA PRO A 69 -2.83 16.56 20.92
C PRO A 69 -2.79 17.98 20.35
N LYS A 70 -1.83 18.26 19.49
CA LYS A 70 -1.73 19.55 18.82
C LYS A 70 -3.05 19.75 18.06
N ALA A 71 -3.75 20.85 18.33
CA ALA A 71 -5.03 21.11 17.68
C ALA A 71 -4.82 21.08 16.17
N GLU A 72 -5.58 20.23 15.49
CA GLU A 72 -5.54 20.15 14.04
C GLU A 72 -5.97 21.50 13.43
N ALA A 73 -5.27 21.95 12.39
CA ALA A 73 -5.57 23.22 11.75
C ALA A 73 -6.98 23.18 11.08
N ASN A 74 -7.67 24.30 11.13
CA ASN A 74 -8.91 24.46 10.40
C ASN A 74 -8.60 24.74 8.93
N PRO A 75 -8.99 23.86 7.97
CA PRO A 75 -8.69 24.05 6.55
C PRO A 75 -9.24 25.37 5.98
N ASN A 76 -10.32 25.91 6.55
CA ASN A 76 -10.89 27.21 6.13
C ASN A 76 -9.95 28.41 6.34
N THR A 77 -8.89 28.23 7.14
CA THR A 77 -7.86 29.25 7.34
C THR A 77 -6.69 29.15 6.35
N PHE A 78 -6.65 28.11 5.53
CA PHE A 78 -5.55 27.91 4.58
C PHE A 78 -5.61 28.95 3.47
N THR A 79 -4.42 29.30 2.97
CA THR A 79 -4.21 30.31 1.94
C THR A 79 -3.63 29.66 0.70
N GLY A 80 -3.79 30.30 -0.43
CA GLY A 80 -3.29 29.81 -1.71
C GLY A 80 -3.17 30.92 -2.76
N THR A 81 -2.57 30.60 -3.90
CA THR A 81 -2.48 31.53 -5.03
C THR A 81 -3.86 31.90 -5.55
N THR A 82 -4.74 30.92 -5.69
CA THR A 82 -6.13 31.12 -6.14
C THR A 82 -7.07 30.51 -5.09
N VAL A 83 -7.96 31.30 -4.56
CA VAL A 83 -9.01 30.84 -3.62
C VAL A 83 -10.35 31.26 -4.18
N LEU A 84 -11.24 30.28 -4.44
CA LEU A 84 -12.59 30.50 -4.98
C LEU A 84 -13.64 30.13 -3.96
N THR A 85 -14.52 31.07 -3.67
CA THR A 85 -15.63 30.96 -2.73
C THR A 85 -16.99 31.05 -3.44
N GLU A 86 -17.00 31.16 -4.76
CA GLU A 86 -18.18 31.25 -5.61
C GLU A 86 -17.99 30.42 -6.88
N ASN A 87 -19.10 30.14 -7.55
CA ASN A 87 -19.08 29.36 -8.79
C ASN A 87 -18.27 30.04 -9.86
N LYS A 88 -17.33 29.33 -10.47
CA LYS A 88 -16.45 29.88 -11.51
C LYS A 88 -15.97 28.80 -12.47
N ALA A 89 -15.86 29.15 -13.72
CA ALA A 89 -15.13 28.37 -14.73
C ALA A 89 -13.77 29.08 -15.03
N ILE A 90 -12.72 28.29 -15.07
CA ILE A 90 -11.37 28.72 -15.48
C ILE A 90 -10.85 27.74 -16.53
N ALA A 91 -10.14 28.26 -17.53
CA ALA A 91 -9.55 27.45 -18.59
C ALA A 91 -8.24 28.05 -19.08
N HIS A 92 -7.30 27.17 -19.46
CA HIS A 92 -6.01 27.54 -20.01
C HIS A 92 -5.16 28.43 -19.07
N GLU A 93 -5.34 28.27 -17.77
CA GLU A 93 -4.60 29.02 -16.75
C GLU A 93 -3.31 28.28 -16.33
N LEU A 94 -2.31 29.07 -15.97
CA LEU A 94 -1.13 28.61 -15.25
C LEU A 94 -1.24 29.09 -13.80
N ILE A 95 -1.46 28.15 -12.87
CA ILE A 95 -1.58 28.45 -11.44
C ILE A 95 -0.41 27.82 -10.73
N SER A 96 0.50 28.64 -10.21
CA SER A 96 1.68 28.16 -9.48
C SER A 96 1.75 28.75 -8.06
N ASN A 97 2.35 27.99 -7.16
CA ASN A 97 2.64 28.45 -5.80
C ASN A 97 4.01 27.93 -5.35
N THR A 98 4.85 28.81 -4.81
CA THR A 98 6.18 28.47 -4.32
C THR A 98 6.34 28.65 -2.81
N THR A 99 5.29 29.06 -2.13
CA THR A 99 5.30 29.37 -0.70
C THR A 99 4.98 28.13 0.12
N SER A 100 5.77 27.87 1.14
CA SER A 100 5.52 26.79 2.13
C SER A 100 4.15 26.96 2.78
N ASP A 101 3.48 25.83 3.06
CA ASP A 101 2.17 25.77 3.72
C ASP A 101 1.00 26.45 2.98
N GLN A 102 1.22 26.91 1.74
CA GLN A 102 0.17 27.45 0.90
C GLN A 102 -0.21 26.50 -0.22
N ASN A 103 -1.48 26.48 -0.58
CA ASN A 103 -1.99 25.73 -1.71
C ASN A 103 -1.82 26.51 -3.02
N ALA A 104 -1.74 25.83 -4.17
CA ALA A 104 -1.83 26.55 -5.42
C ALA A 104 -3.28 26.96 -5.72
N PHE A 105 -4.24 26.08 -5.41
CA PHE A 105 -5.65 26.33 -5.63
C PHE A 105 -6.50 25.82 -4.44
N ILE A 106 -7.49 26.62 -4.03
CA ILE A 106 -8.49 26.22 -3.01
C ILE A 106 -9.89 26.55 -3.54
N GLY A 107 -10.78 25.54 -3.53
CA GLY A 107 -12.24 25.73 -3.65
C GLY A 107 -12.88 25.52 -2.30
N LYS A 108 -13.72 26.47 -1.85
CA LYS A 108 -14.42 26.41 -0.57
C LYS A 108 -15.78 27.08 -0.59
N ASP A 109 -16.47 27.13 0.56
CA ASP A 109 -17.76 27.79 0.73
C ASP A 109 -18.83 27.26 -0.25
N LYS A 110 -18.83 25.92 -0.51
CA LYS A 110 -19.74 25.25 -1.45
C LYS A 110 -19.62 25.73 -2.90
N ALA A 111 -18.55 26.41 -3.27
CA ALA A 111 -18.32 26.83 -4.65
C ALA A 111 -18.30 25.63 -5.61
N VAL A 112 -18.93 25.78 -6.75
CA VAL A 112 -18.84 24.85 -7.89
C VAL A 112 -17.86 25.44 -8.90
N VAL A 113 -16.70 24.79 -9.03
CA VAL A 113 -15.61 25.25 -9.90
C VAL A 113 -15.39 24.26 -11.04
N THR A 114 -15.28 24.76 -12.26
CA THR A 114 -14.87 23.98 -13.42
C THR A 114 -13.50 24.45 -13.87
N ILE A 115 -12.56 23.54 -14.07
CA ILE A 115 -11.18 23.79 -14.48
C ILE A 115 -10.89 22.99 -15.74
N GLU A 116 -10.53 23.63 -16.83
CA GLU A 116 -10.23 22.96 -18.09
C GLU A 116 -8.86 23.34 -18.62
N ASN A 117 -8.13 22.36 -19.16
CA ASN A 117 -6.88 22.52 -19.91
C ASN A 117 -5.87 23.46 -19.23
N SER A 118 -5.78 23.36 -17.90
CA SER A 118 -4.95 24.22 -17.07
C SER A 118 -3.73 23.51 -16.53
N VAL A 119 -2.73 24.27 -16.11
CA VAL A 119 -1.48 23.76 -15.54
C VAL A 119 -1.34 24.24 -14.11
N PHE A 120 -1.06 23.30 -13.21
CA PHE A 120 -0.80 23.58 -11.81
C PHE A 120 0.61 23.14 -11.46
N ASP A 121 1.37 24.01 -10.77
CA ASP A 121 2.70 23.71 -10.29
C ASP A 121 2.90 24.17 -8.85
N LYS A 122 3.44 23.28 -8.02
CA LYS A 122 3.65 23.54 -6.60
C LYS A 122 5.08 23.22 -6.19
N THR A 123 5.72 24.19 -5.56
CA THR A 123 6.97 24.02 -4.82
C THR A 123 6.81 24.68 -3.44
N GLY A 124 7.78 24.54 -2.57
CA GLY A 124 7.67 25.02 -1.17
C GLY A 124 7.07 23.96 -0.25
N ASN A 125 7.91 23.42 0.63
CA ASN A 125 7.58 22.28 1.49
C ASN A 125 6.58 22.65 2.58
N THR A 126 5.84 21.65 3.05
CA THR A 126 5.06 21.81 4.29
C THR A 126 5.98 21.98 5.50
N THR A 127 5.50 22.69 6.51
CA THR A 127 6.12 22.75 7.85
C THR A 127 5.34 21.91 8.85
N SER A 128 4.23 21.28 8.43
CA SER A 128 3.38 20.43 9.27
C SER A 128 2.85 19.25 8.49
N ASP A 129 3.42 18.08 8.73
CA ASP A 129 3.00 16.83 8.07
C ASP A 129 1.56 16.49 8.41
N ASP A 130 1.11 16.67 9.66
CA ASP A 130 -0.28 16.43 10.06
C ASP A 130 -1.27 17.31 9.29
N ASN A 131 -0.98 18.59 9.16
CA ASN A 131 -1.87 19.48 8.40
C ASN A 131 -1.86 19.17 6.91
N SER A 132 -0.72 18.77 6.38
CA SER A 132 -0.58 18.35 4.98
C SER A 132 -1.33 17.05 4.72
N ASN A 133 -1.07 16.02 5.50
CA ASN A 133 -1.60 14.68 5.28
C ASN A 133 -3.09 14.58 5.61
N PHE A 134 -3.55 15.28 6.66
CA PHE A 134 -4.92 15.11 7.14
C PHE A 134 -5.86 16.26 6.77
N ARG A 135 -5.33 17.45 6.50
CA ARG A 135 -6.14 18.65 6.26
C ARG A 135 -5.93 19.28 4.89
N GLY A 136 -4.97 18.79 4.11
CA GLY A 136 -4.67 19.26 2.76
C GLY A 136 -3.95 20.61 2.70
N GLN A 137 -3.30 21.05 3.80
CA GLN A 137 -2.39 22.19 3.74
C GLN A 137 -1.26 21.87 2.77
N ASN A 138 -0.82 22.84 1.99
CA ASN A 138 0.23 22.69 0.98
C ASN A 138 -0.14 21.83 -0.24
N ALA A 139 -1.34 21.29 -0.34
CA ALA A 139 -1.78 20.55 -1.54
C ALA A 139 -1.78 21.46 -2.78
N VAL A 140 -1.61 20.86 -3.96
CA VAL A 140 -1.72 21.63 -5.21
C VAL A 140 -3.14 22.13 -5.39
N ILE A 141 -4.13 21.22 -5.34
CA ILE A 141 -5.56 21.55 -5.42
C ILE A 141 -6.26 21.02 -4.19
N LEU A 142 -6.92 21.89 -3.46
CA LEU A 142 -7.66 21.60 -2.25
C LEU A 142 -9.14 21.94 -2.41
N GLY A 143 -10.02 20.97 -2.13
CA GLY A 143 -11.46 21.14 -2.03
C GLY A 143 -11.93 20.96 -0.59
N ILE A 144 -12.59 21.97 -0.02
CA ILE A 144 -13.07 22.00 1.35
C ILE A 144 -14.47 22.60 1.46
N ASP A 145 -15.06 22.47 2.63
CA ASP A 145 -16.32 23.15 3.01
C ASP A 145 -17.46 22.93 1.99
N GLY A 146 -17.60 21.67 1.54
CA GLY A 146 -18.66 21.27 0.62
C GLY A 146 -18.49 21.77 -0.82
N SER A 147 -17.31 22.23 -1.21
CA SER A 147 -17.03 22.64 -2.60
C SER A 147 -17.05 21.47 -3.57
N GLN A 148 -17.36 21.76 -4.82
CA GLN A 148 -17.31 20.84 -5.94
C GLN A 148 -16.32 21.36 -6.99
N ILE A 149 -15.24 20.63 -7.23
CA ILE A 149 -14.22 21.01 -8.22
C ILE A 149 -14.22 19.99 -9.33
N ASN A 150 -14.44 20.42 -10.58
CA ASN A 150 -14.41 19.57 -11.75
C ASN A 150 -13.18 19.95 -12.60
N ILE A 151 -12.20 19.01 -12.71
CA ILE A 151 -10.93 19.22 -13.41
C ILE A 151 -10.92 18.35 -14.66
N LYS A 152 -10.61 18.94 -15.81
CA LYS A 152 -10.54 18.23 -17.07
C LYS A 152 -9.35 18.67 -17.93
N GLY A 153 -8.65 17.70 -18.53
CA GLY A 153 -7.61 17.94 -19.52
C GLY A 153 -6.39 18.70 -18.98
N SER A 154 -6.13 18.62 -17.69
CA SER A 154 -5.15 19.46 -17.01
C SER A 154 -3.85 18.71 -16.70
N ASN A 155 -2.80 19.45 -16.32
CA ASN A 155 -1.55 18.91 -15.81
C ASN A 155 -1.31 19.46 -14.39
N ILE A 156 -1.06 18.56 -13.44
CA ILE A 156 -0.85 18.89 -12.04
C ILE A 156 0.53 18.36 -11.62
N THR A 157 1.42 19.23 -11.20
CA THR A 157 2.77 18.88 -10.76
C THR A 157 3.06 19.39 -9.35
N SER A 158 3.82 18.60 -8.61
CA SER A 158 4.36 19.01 -7.32
C SER A 158 5.81 18.54 -7.18
N ASN A 159 6.68 19.45 -6.71
CA ASN A 159 8.03 19.15 -6.26
C ASN A 159 8.22 19.75 -4.87
N SER A 160 7.49 19.22 -3.91
CA SER A 160 7.36 19.79 -2.57
C SER A 160 6.96 18.68 -1.59
N ASN A 161 7.65 18.57 -0.47
CA ASN A 161 7.26 17.64 0.59
C ASN A 161 5.89 18.03 1.15
N GLY A 162 5.04 17.02 1.38
CA GLY A 162 3.69 17.22 1.89
C GLY A 162 2.79 17.99 0.92
N SER A 163 2.97 17.82 -0.39
CA SER A 163 2.13 18.47 -1.40
C SER A 163 1.35 17.46 -2.21
N ASN A 164 0.23 17.01 -1.64
CA ASN A 164 -0.73 16.16 -2.35
C ASN A 164 -1.27 16.86 -3.58
N ALA A 165 -1.37 16.17 -4.73
CA ALA A 165 -1.76 16.82 -5.97
C ALA A 165 -3.22 17.25 -5.96
N VAL A 166 -4.14 16.35 -5.57
CA VAL A 166 -5.58 16.61 -5.47
C VAL A 166 -6.05 16.13 -4.11
N PHE A 167 -6.62 17.04 -3.34
CA PHE A 167 -7.02 16.76 -1.95
C PHE A 167 -8.45 17.24 -1.67
N ALA A 168 -9.32 16.33 -1.27
CA ALA A 168 -10.67 16.66 -0.83
C ALA A 168 -10.81 16.35 0.66
N THR A 169 -11.24 17.32 1.47
CA THR A 169 -11.47 17.10 2.90
C THR A 169 -12.78 17.69 3.40
N GLY A 170 -13.43 16.97 4.28
CA GLY A 170 -14.72 17.37 4.85
C GLY A 170 -15.92 16.87 4.07
N GLU A 171 -17.01 16.57 4.80
CA GLU A 171 -18.25 16.06 4.23
C GLU A 171 -18.82 17.00 3.16
N GLY A 172 -19.21 16.44 2.02
CA GLY A 172 -19.75 17.18 0.87
C GLY A 172 -18.70 17.82 -0.04
N SER A 173 -17.42 17.82 0.33
CA SER A 173 -16.33 18.26 -0.55
C SER A 173 -16.04 17.18 -1.60
N VAL A 174 -16.16 17.54 -2.88
CA VAL A 174 -16.03 16.61 -4.00
C VAL A 174 -15.08 17.18 -5.05
N ILE A 175 -14.11 16.38 -5.49
CA ILE A 175 -13.27 16.73 -6.64
C ILE A 175 -13.42 15.63 -7.71
N ASN A 176 -13.83 16.02 -8.90
CA ASN A 176 -13.89 15.16 -10.08
C ASN A 176 -12.70 15.50 -10.99
N VAL A 177 -11.91 14.49 -11.36
CA VAL A 177 -10.69 14.67 -12.18
C VAL A 177 -10.78 13.79 -13.40
N GLU A 178 -10.75 14.37 -14.59
CA GLU A 178 -10.88 13.64 -15.85
C GLU A 178 -9.77 14.01 -16.84
N ASN A 179 -9.24 13.02 -17.59
CA ASN A 179 -8.26 13.22 -18.66
C ASN A 179 -7.03 14.06 -18.21
N THR A 180 -6.52 13.80 -17.01
CA THR A 180 -5.53 14.66 -16.34
C THR A 180 -4.25 13.88 -16.05
N ASN A 181 -3.10 14.54 -16.19
CA ASN A 181 -1.80 14.02 -15.79
C ASN A 181 -1.41 14.62 -14.45
N ILE A 182 -0.98 13.75 -13.54
CA ILE A 182 -0.55 14.11 -12.17
C ILE A 182 0.85 13.59 -11.94
N HIS A 183 1.76 14.43 -11.45
CA HIS A 183 3.12 14.05 -11.13
C HIS A 183 3.60 14.72 -9.84
N THR A 184 3.79 13.93 -8.78
CA THR A 184 4.39 14.39 -7.53
C THR A 184 5.78 13.77 -7.35
N LYS A 185 6.75 14.56 -6.87
CA LYS A 185 8.17 14.15 -6.85
C LYS A 185 8.77 13.99 -5.48
N SER A 186 8.16 14.60 -4.47
CA SER A 186 8.72 14.63 -3.11
C SER A 186 7.91 13.78 -2.14
N ASP A 187 8.43 13.58 -0.94
CA ASP A 187 7.85 12.73 0.09
C ASP A 187 6.48 13.24 0.57
N SER A 188 5.64 12.32 1.07
CA SER A 188 4.30 12.60 1.60
C SER A 188 3.43 13.41 0.63
N SER A 189 3.55 13.13 -0.68
CA SER A 189 2.91 13.88 -1.77
C SER A 189 2.14 12.93 -2.68
N ARG A 190 0.93 12.59 -2.25
CA ARG A 190 0.04 11.62 -2.89
C ARG A 190 -0.55 12.15 -4.20
N GLY A 191 -1.05 11.26 -5.03
CA GLY A 191 -1.73 11.64 -6.27
C GLY A 191 -3.14 12.18 -6.02
N LEU A 192 -4.08 11.31 -5.68
CA LEU A 192 -5.42 11.65 -5.18
C LEU A 192 -5.47 11.34 -3.70
N ASP A 193 -6.01 12.25 -2.92
CA ASP A 193 -6.18 12.09 -1.49
C ASP A 193 -7.55 12.57 -1.01
N ALA A 194 -8.15 11.84 -0.06
CA ALA A 194 -9.45 12.19 0.51
C ALA A 194 -9.48 11.90 2.01
N THR A 195 -9.91 12.87 2.81
CA THR A 195 -10.00 12.77 4.26
C THR A 195 -11.33 13.30 4.78
N TYR A 196 -11.70 12.91 6.01
CA TYR A 196 -12.89 13.42 6.71
C TYR A 196 -14.16 13.42 5.83
N LYS A 197 -14.42 12.27 5.16
CA LYS A 197 -15.55 12.06 4.25
C LYS A 197 -15.52 12.90 2.97
N GLY A 198 -14.40 13.52 2.63
CA GLY A 198 -14.17 14.08 1.31
C GLY A 198 -14.20 13.01 0.23
N THR A 199 -14.46 13.38 -1.01
CA THR A 199 -14.58 12.47 -2.14
C THR A 199 -13.74 12.95 -3.31
N VAL A 200 -12.95 12.04 -3.90
CA VAL A 200 -12.27 12.29 -5.18
C VAL A 200 -12.65 11.21 -6.18
N ASN A 201 -13.14 11.63 -7.34
CA ASN A 201 -13.48 10.74 -8.44
C ASN A 201 -12.51 11.00 -9.61
N GLY A 202 -11.74 9.98 -9.96
CA GLY A 202 -10.76 10.02 -11.04
C GLY A 202 -11.17 9.19 -12.24
N LYS A 203 -11.04 9.74 -13.45
CA LYS A 203 -11.29 9.01 -14.70
C LYS A 203 -10.27 9.35 -15.76
N ASN A 204 -9.74 8.31 -16.42
CA ASN A 204 -8.76 8.43 -17.49
C ASN A 204 -7.53 9.27 -17.08
N LEU A 205 -6.85 8.82 -16.02
CA LEU A 205 -5.74 9.53 -15.39
C LEU A 205 -4.40 8.86 -15.69
N THR A 206 -3.35 9.67 -15.70
CA THR A 206 -1.97 9.20 -15.53
C THR A 206 -1.42 9.82 -14.25
N ILE A 207 -1.10 8.99 -13.25
CA ILE A 207 -0.58 9.46 -11.97
C ILE A 207 0.79 8.82 -11.73
N THR A 208 1.79 9.65 -11.48
CA THR A 208 3.14 9.23 -11.08
C THR A 208 3.52 9.90 -9.77
N THR A 209 3.93 9.12 -8.78
CA THR A 209 4.48 9.61 -7.51
C THR A 209 5.88 9.05 -7.29
N GLU A 210 6.85 9.90 -6.92
CA GLU A 210 8.25 9.50 -6.79
C GLU A 210 8.73 9.45 -5.33
N GLY A 211 8.17 10.27 -4.46
CA GLY A 211 8.57 10.39 -3.07
C GLY A 211 8.16 9.21 -2.19
N ALA A 212 8.77 9.09 -1.03
CA ALA A 212 8.35 8.15 0.00
C ALA A 212 6.95 8.51 0.54
N HIS A 213 6.20 7.50 0.99
CA HIS A 213 4.85 7.66 1.56
C HIS A 213 3.87 8.45 0.65
N SER A 214 3.99 8.23 -0.65
CA SER A 214 3.28 8.95 -1.70
C SER A 214 2.51 7.98 -2.59
N ALA A 215 1.44 7.37 -2.05
CA ALA A 215 0.55 6.51 -2.83
C ALA A 215 -0.10 7.29 -4.00
N THR A 216 -0.47 6.59 -5.08
CA THR A 216 -1.22 7.25 -6.16
C THR A 216 -2.66 7.53 -5.78
N LEU A 217 -3.30 6.62 -5.04
CA LEU A 217 -4.65 6.76 -4.49
C LEU A 217 -4.55 6.58 -2.98
N ALA A 218 -4.88 7.59 -2.20
CA ALA A 218 -4.81 7.55 -0.75
C ALA A 218 -6.08 8.10 -0.10
N THR A 219 -6.48 7.47 0.99
CA THR A 219 -7.35 8.09 1.97
C THR A 219 -6.60 8.13 3.28
N ASP A 220 -6.70 9.25 3.95
CA ASP A 220 -6.17 9.42 5.29
C ASP A 220 -7.31 9.72 6.26
N ARG A 221 -7.04 9.97 7.49
CA ARG A 221 -7.93 10.17 8.63
C ARG A 221 -9.38 10.58 8.30
N GLY A 222 -10.37 9.91 8.92
CA GLY A 222 -11.78 10.30 8.83
C GLY A 222 -12.55 9.75 7.62
N GLU A 223 -12.10 8.65 7.03
CA GLU A 223 -12.86 7.81 6.08
C GLU A 223 -13.23 8.53 4.76
N GLY A 224 -12.24 9.04 4.05
CA GLY A 224 -12.44 9.57 2.71
C GLY A 224 -12.86 8.50 1.68
N THR A 225 -13.33 8.94 0.53
CA THR A 225 -13.73 8.07 -0.58
C THR A 225 -12.98 8.43 -1.85
N ILE A 226 -12.39 7.44 -2.52
CA ILE A 226 -11.80 7.60 -3.85
C ILE A 226 -12.40 6.58 -4.81
N THR A 227 -12.75 7.05 -6.01
CA THR A 227 -13.00 6.18 -7.16
C THR A 227 -11.98 6.49 -8.26
N ALA A 228 -11.41 5.47 -8.89
CA ALA A 228 -10.53 5.63 -10.03
C ALA A 228 -10.91 4.66 -11.14
N GLU A 229 -11.18 5.18 -12.34
CA GLU A 229 -11.55 4.40 -13.52
C GLU A 229 -10.56 4.69 -14.66
N ALA A 230 -10.09 3.65 -15.35
CA ALA A 230 -9.24 3.77 -16.53
C ALA A 230 -7.98 4.60 -16.27
N ALA A 231 -7.21 4.27 -15.22
CA ALA A 231 -6.04 5.05 -14.85
C ALA A 231 -4.72 4.25 -14.98
N LYS A 232 -3.65 4.97 -15.29
CA LYS A 232 -2.27 4.47 -15.22
C LYS A 232 -1.60 5.06 -13.97
N LEU A 233 -1.20 4.18 -13.06
CA LEU A 233 -0.71 4.54 -11.72
C LEU A 233 0.72 4.02 -11.52
N THR A 234 1.65 4.87 -11.14
CA THR A 234 3.04 4.46 -10.89
C THR A 234 3.55 5.12 -9.61
N THR A 235 4.09 4.31 -8.70
CA THR A 235 4.81 4.81 -7.53
C THR A 235 6.26 4.30 -7.55
N SER A 236 7.20 5.09 -7.05
CA SER A 236 8.60 4.68 -6.95
C SER A 236 9.22 4.90 -5.58
N GLY A 237 8.59 5.65 -4.70
CA GLY A 237 9.06 5.92 -3.35
C GLY A 237 8.92 4.74 -2.40
N GLU A 238 9.70 4.73 -1.34
CA GLU A 238 9.58 3.76 -0.26
C GLU A 238 8.23 3.93 0.45
N GLY A 239 7.59 2.80 0.81
CA GLY A 239 6.29 2.81 1.49
C GLY A 239 5.18 3.52 0.70
N SER A 240 5.28 3.52 -0.64
CA SER A 240 4.32 4.17 -1.54
C SER A 240 3.56 3.12 -2.34
N PRO A 241 2.51 2.51 -1.79
CA PRO A 241 1.68 1.56 -2.53
C PRO A 241 0.91 2.25 -3.67
N ILE A 242 0.35 1.47 -4.58
CA ILE A 242 -0.58 2.03 -5.57
C ILE A 242 -1.79 2.60 -4.84
N ILE A 243 -2.33 1.84 -3.87
CA ILE A 243 -3.54 2.18 -3.11
C ILE A 243 -3.26 2.10 -1.61
N TYR A 244 -3.47 3.18 -0.87
CA TYR A 244 -3.42 3.23 0.58
C TYR A 244 -4.77 3.65 1.15
N SER A 245 -5.43 2.78 1.91
CA SER A 245 -6.81 3.00 2.34
C SER A 245 -6.96 3.03 3.86
N THR A 246 -7.29 4.20 4.39
CA THR A 246 -7.93 4.41 5.69
C THR A 246 -9.37 4.95 5.52
N GLY A 247 -9.99 4.63 4.40
CA GLY A 247 -11.35 4.96 3.99
C GLY A 247 -11.88 3.93 3.00
N ASN A 248 -12.46 4.37 1.90
CA ASN A 248 -12.99 3.49 0.87
C ASN A 248 -12.42 3.84 -0.50
N ILE A 249 -11.66 2.93 -1.09
CA ILE A 249 -11.07 3.14 -2.42
C ILE A 249 -11.59 2.06 -3.39
N THR A 250 -12.16 2.51 -4.50
CA THR A 250 -12.56 1.64 -5.60
C THR A 250 -11.73 1.99 -6.83
N ALA A 251 -11.11 0.99 -7.44
CA ALA A 251 -10.32 1.14 -8.66
C ALA A 251 -10.77 0.11 -9.70
N ASP A 252 -11.07 0.59 -10.90
CA ASP A 252 -11.55 -0.23 -12.00
C ASP A 252 -10.79 0.09 -13.30
N TYR A 253 -10.43 -0.93 -14.08
CA TYR A 253 -9.65 -0.80 -15.30
C TYR A 253 -8.34 -0.01 -15.12
N ILE A 254 -7.64 -0.19 -13.98
CA ILE A 254 -6.34 0.45 -13.79
C ILE A 254 -5.17 -0.43 -14.25
N THR A 255 -4.10 0.23 -14.68
CA THR A 255 -2.78 -0.38 -14.80
C THR A 255 -1.87 0.28 -13.78
N GLY A 256 -1.27 -0.50 -12.87
CA GLY A 256 -0.53 0.05 -11.76
C GLY A 256 0.79 -0.65 -11.47
N GLU A 257 1.79 0.12 -11.02
CA GLU A 257 3.09 -0.39 -10.61
C GLU A 257 3.58 0.33 -9.35
N ALA A 258 3.79 -0.42 -8.25
CA ALA A 258 4.46 0.06 -7.03
C ALA A 258 5.88 -0.48 -6.98
N LYS A 259 6.88 0.32 -7.38
CA LYS A 259 8.27 -0.12 -7.55
C LYS A 259 8.99 -0.39 -6.23
N ASN A 260 8.51 0.16 -5.13
CA ASN A 260 9.16 0.04 -3.82
C ASN A 260 8.15 -0.11 -2.67
N SER A 261 7.01 -0.76 -2.95
CA SER A 261 5.96 -1.02 -1.96
C SER A 261 5.02 -2.15 -2.43
N GLU A 262 3.95 -2.37 -1.69
CA GLU A 262 2.82 -3.24 -1.97
C GLU A 262 1.93 -2.72 -3.11
N ILE A 263 1.08 -3.58 -3.64
CA ILE A 263 -0.03 -3.19 -4.51
C ILE A 263 -1.01 -2.30 -3.74
N GLY A 264 -1.43 -2.77 -2.57
CA GLY A 264 -2.42 -2.09 -1.78
C GLY A 264 -2.29 -2.37 -0.28
N VAL A 265 -2.63 -1.36 0.51
CA VAL A 265 -2.61 -1.40 1.97
C VAL A 265 -3.96 -0.95 2.50
N VAL A 266 -4.54 -1.72 3.41
CA VAL A 266 -5.79 -1.36 4.12
C VAL A 266 -5.50 -1.27 5.60
N GLU A 267 -5.79 -0.14 6.21
CA GLU A 267 -5.70 0.06 7.63
C GLU A 267 -7.08 0.23 8.29
N GLY A 268 -7.32 -0.52 9.37
CA GLY A 268 -8.55 -0.46 10.15
C GLY A 268 -9.79 -0.98 9.41
N LYS A 269 -10.98 -0.46 9.76
CA LYS A 269 -12.28 -0.90 9.22
C LYS A 269 -12.55 -0.49 7.76
N ASN A 270 -11.55 -0.24 6.99
CA ASN A 270 -11.59 0.39 5.68
C ASN A 270 -11.53 -0.63 4.53
N SER A 271 -11.59 -0.15 3.29
CA SER A 271 -11.73 -1.05 2.16
C SER A 271 -10.96 -0.65 0.89
N ILE A 272 -10.53 -1.68 0.15
CA ILE A 272 -10.13 -1.60 -1.26
C ILE A 272 -11.04 -2.50 -2.07
N THR A 273 -11.61 -1.97 -3.15
CA THR A 273 -12.24 -2.75 -4.22
C THR A 273 -11.46 -2.55 -5.50
N LEU A 274 -10.95 -3.63 -6.08
CA LEU A 274 -10.14 -3.61 -7.29
C LEU A 274 -10.74 -4.56 -8.34
N THR A 275 -11.08 -4.02 -9.50
CA THR A 275 -11.73 -4.80 -10.58
C THR A 275 -11.06 -4.56 -11.92
N ASN A 276 -11.06 -5.58 -12.79
CA ASN A 276 -10.63 -5.53 -14.20
C ASN A 276 -9.25 -4.88 -14.43
N SER A 277 -8.33 -5.04 -13.50
CA SER A 277 -7.10 -4.26 -13.40
C SER A 277 -5.85 -5.12 -13.56
N ASN A 278 -4.74 -4.48 -13.94
CA ASN A 278 -3.43 -5.11 -14.03
C ASN A 278 -2.44 -4.34 -13.16
N VAL A 279 -2.05 -4.93 -12.03
CA VAL A 279 -1.24 -4.24 -11.01
C VAL A 279 -0.08 -5.10 -10.52
N THR A 280 1.05 -4.43 -10.25
CA THR A 280 2.28 -5.08 -9.79
C THR A 280 2.86 -4.35 -8.58
N GLY A 281 3.20 -5.09 -7.52
CA GLY A 281 3.97 -4.64 -6.36
C GLY A 281 5.35 -5.30 -6.30
N TYR A 282 6.35 -4.64 -5.72
CA TYR A 282 7.73 -5.15 -5.76
C TYR A 282 8.35 -5.38 -4.38
N LYS A 283 7.78 -4.85 -3.31
CA LYS A 283 8.40 -4.92 -1.98
C LYS A 283 7.39 -5.31 -0.91
N ASP A 284 7.90 -5.89 0.15
CA ASP A 284 7.20 -6.32 1.36
C ASP A 284 6.15 -7.41 1.10
N ASN A 285 4.93 -7.08 0.66
CA ASN A 285 3.85 -8.02 0.39
C ASN A 285 3.11 -7.66 -0.92
N GLY A 286 2.14 -8.47 -1.32
CA GLY A 286 1.21 -8.08 -2.38
C GLY A 286 0.17 -7.09 -1.86
N PHE A 287 -0.56 -7.50 -0.82
CA PHE A 287 -1.50 -6.67 -0.06
C PHE A 287 -1.24 -6.82 1.44
N MET A 288 -1.35 -5.70 2.17
CA MET A 288 -1.29 -5.69 3.62
C MET A 288 -2.60 -5.16 4.21
N LEU A 289 -3.18 -5.92 5.16
CA LEU A 289 -4.35 -5.51 5.93
C LEU A 289 -3.96 -5.50 7.40
N TYR A 290 -4.05 -4.34 8.05
CA TYR A 290 -3.51 -4.20 9.40
C TYR A 290 -4.22 -3.10 10.21
N GLN A 291 -3.89 -3.02 11.50
CA GLN A 291 -4.24 -1.91 12.36
C GLN A 291 -2.97 -1.36 13.01
N SER A 292 -2.70 -0.08 12.80
CA SER A 292 -1.62 0.63 13.46
C SER A 292 -2.02 1.22 14.83
N PHE A 293 -1.13 1.96 15.44
CA PHE A 293 -1.39 2.78 16.62
C PHE A 293 -1.57 4.27 16.30
N SER A 294 -1.46 4.65 15.02
CA SER A 294 -1.50 6.07 14.61
C SER A 294 -2.80 6.78 14.98
N GLY A 295 -3.91 6.02 15.07
CA GLY A 295 -5.25 6.58 15.24
C GLY A 295 -5.82 7.17 13.95
N ASP A 296 -5.20 6.94 12.81
CA ASP A 296 -5.65 7.44 11.51
C ASP A 296 -6.84 6.65 10.97
N ALA A 297 -6.94 5.38 11.35
CA ALA A 297 -8.04 4.51 11.00
C ALA A 297 -8.75 3.96 12.25
N GLU A 298 -10.07 3.95 12.24
CA GLU A 298 -10.85 3.29 13.28
C GLU A 298 -10.69 1.77 13.19
N SER A 299 -10.61 1.12 14.36
CA SER A 299 -10.52 -0.34 14.44
C SER A 299 -11.79 -1.01 13.93
N GLY A 300 -11.63 -2.13 13.25
CA GLY A 300 -12.74 -2.92 12.73
C GLY A 300 -12.28 -3.91 11.68
N ILE A 301 -13.16 -4.26 10.75
CA ILE A 301 -12.87 -5.27 9.73
C ILE A 301 -12.25 -4.60 8.49
N ALA A 302 -10.99 -4.90 8.23
CA ALA A 302 -10.32 -4.51 6.99
C ALA A 302 -10.85 -5.34 5.81
N ARG A 303 -11.14 -4.71 4.67
CA ARG A 303 -11.73 -5.41 3.52
C ARG A 303 -10.93 -5.21 2.24
N LEU A 304 -10.69 -6.32 1.55
CA LEU A 304 -10.17 -6.35 0.19
C LEU A 304 -11.12 -7.16 -0.70
N LYS A 305 -11.65 -6.54 -1.73
CA LYS A 305 -12.35 -7.23 -2.80
C LYS A 305 -11.54 -7.09 -4.09
N ALA A 306 -11.15 -8.22 -4.70
CA ALA A 306 -10.44 -8.23 -5.97
C ALA A 306 -11.15 -9.17 -6.96
N GLU A 307 -11.52 -8.64 -8.15
CA GLU A 307 -12.29 -9.37 -9.13
C GLU A 307 -11.76 -9.14 -10.56
N ASN A 308 -11.51 -10.23 -11.30
CA ASN A 308 -11.07 -10.22 -12.70
C ASN A 308 -9.77 -9.43 -12.96
N ASN A 309 -8.81 -9.50 -12.05
CA ASN A 309 -7.55 -8.76 -12.16
C ASN A 309 -6.38 -9.67 -12.60
N SER A 310 -5.32 -9.04 -13.09
CA SER A 310 -3.96 -9.58 -13.12
C SER A 310 -3.17 -8.96 -11.96
N LEU A 311 -2.85 -9.77 -10.95
CA LEU A 311 -2.20 -9.35 -9.71
C LEU A 311 -0.82 -9.99 -9.63
N THR A 312 0.24 -9.18 -9.70
CA THR A 312 1.61 -9.68 -9.61
C THR A 312 2.31 -9.06 -8.41
N THR A 313 2.95 -9.87 -7.58
CA THR A 313 3.90 -9.35 -6.58
C THR A 313 5.27 -9.98 -6.75
N HIS A 314 6.30 -9.15 -6.86
CA HIS A 314 7.70 -9.56 -6.80
C HIS A 314 8.26 -9.49 -5.38
N ALA A 315 7.44 -9.15 -4.39
CA ALA A 315 7.80 -9.17 -2.98
C ALA A 315 8.21 -10.57 -2.51
N THR A 316 9.00 -10.65 -1.46
CA THR A 316 9.41 -11.90 -0.81
C THR A 316 8.52 -12.28 0.37
N GLY A 317 7.65 -11.38 0.80
CA GLY A 317 6.63 -11.62 1.82
C GLY A 317 5.44 -12.42 1.29
N ALA A 318 4.27 -12.27 1.90
CA ALA A 318 3.06 -12.94 1.45
C ALA A 318 2.33 -12.15 0.35
N PHE A 319 1.55 -12.85 -0.50
CA PHE A 319 0.65 -12.13 -1.39
C PHE A 319 -0.44 -11.39 -0.59
N ILE A 320 -1.00 -12.00 0.45
CA ILE A 320 -1.88 -11.35 1.42
C ILE A 320 -1.28 -11.49 2.81
N TYR A 321 -1.00 -10.37 3.48
CA TYR A 321 -0.55 -10.33 4.85
C TYR A 321 -1.57 -9.64 5.75
N VAL A 322 -2.00 -10.33 6.82
CA VAL A 322 -2.94 -9.81 7.82
C VAL A 322 -2.27 -9.75 9.19
N ASN A 323 -2.26 -8.56 9.79
CA ASN A 323 -1.58 -8.30 11.06
C ASN A 323 -2.41 -7.40 11.97
N ASN A 324 -2.52 -7.75 13.24
CA ASN A 324 -3.18 -6.94 14.26
C ASN A 324 -4.60 -6.47 13.91
N THR A 325 -5.35 -7.24 13.10
CA THR A 325 -6.71 -6.87 12.66
C THR A 325 -7.55 -8.09 12.33
N THR A 326 -8.86 -7.86 12.23
CA THR A 326 -9.77 -8.78 11.54
C THR A 326 -9.93 -8.34 10.10
N ALA A 327 -9.82 -9.27 9.16
CA ALA A 327 -9.89 -8.97 7.74
C ALA A 327 -10.86 -9.91 7.01
N GLU A 328 -11.52 -9.36 5.99
CA GLU A 328 -12.28 -10.10 4.98
C GLU A 328 -11.67 -9.85 3.62
N VAL A 329 -11.37 -10.92 2.89
CA VAL A 329 -10.81 -10.87 1.55
C VAL A 329 -11.67 -11.70 0.62
N ASP A 330 -12.17 -11.08 -0.44
CA ASP A 330 -12.95 -11.73 -1.48
C ASP A 330 -12.14 -11.72 -2.80
N LEU A 331 -11.80 -12.91 -3.31
CA LEU A 331 -11.08 -13.10 -4.56
C LEU A 331 -11.95 -13.81 -5.58
N THR A 332 -12.15 -13.21 -6.76
CA THR A 332 -12.94 -13.80 -7.82
C THR A 332 -12.24 -13.68 -9.17
N GLY A 333 -11.91 -14.79 -9.79
CA GLY A 333 -11.42 -14.82 -11.20
C GLY A 333 -10.11 -14.09 -11.46
N ASN A 334 -9.27 -13.87 -10.45
CA ASN A 334 -8.01 -13.16 -10.63
C ASN A 334 -6.90 -14.10 -11.13
N ALA A 335 -6.02 -13.59 -11.99
CA ALA A 335 -4.73 -14.19 -12.31
C ALA A 335 -3.69 -13.67 -11.28
N ILE A 336 -3.24 -14.54 -10.37
CA ILE A 336 -2.28 -14.20 -9.30
C ILE A 336 -0.91 -14.75 -9.65
N SER A 337 0.13 -13.93 -9.59
CA SER A 337 1.53 -14.30 -9.81
C SER A 337 2.42 -13.85 -8.65
N THR A 338 3.14 -14.81 -8.05
CA THR A 338 4.03 -14.57 -6.88
C THR A 338 5.40 -15.21 -7.11
N PRO A 339 6.19 -14.75 -8.11
CA PRO A 339 7.40 -15.45 -8.53
C PRO A 339 8.50 -15.54 -7.48
N ASN A 340 8.50 -14.67 -6.48
CA ASN A 340 9.56 -14.58 -5.46
C ASN A 340 9.14 -15.11 -4.08
N THR A 341 7.91 -15.60 -3.93
CA THR A 341 7.44 -16.17 -2.66
C THR A 341 6.55 -17.38 -2.89
N THR A 342 6.62 -18.32 -1.98
CA THR A 342 5.69 -19.46 -1.90
C THR A 342 4.56 -19.22 -0.91
N THR A 343 4.57 -18.11 -0.17
CA THR A 343 3.52 -17.78 0.79
C THR A 343 2.43 -16.97 0.12
N LEU A 344 1.27 -17.61 -0.08
CA LEU A 344 0.10 -16.94 -0.63
C LEU A 344 -0.59 -16.08 0.44
N VAL A 345 -0.83 -16.66 1.61
CA VAL A 345 -1.54 -15.99 2.70
C VAL A 345 -0.76 -16.15 4.00
N LYS A 346 -0.59 -15.06 4.72
CA LYS A 346 -0.01 -15.04 6.06
C LYS A 346 -0.90 -14.23 7.00
N ALA A 347 -1.37 -14.85 8.07
CA ALA A 347 -1.99 -14.17 9.20
C ALA A 347 -1.06 -14.32 10.41
N ALA A 348 -0.45 -13.24 10.85
CA ALA A 348 0.53 -13.32 11.93
C ALA A 348 0.75 -11.96 12.60
N ALA A 349 1.10 -12.02 13.88
CA ALA A 349 1.63 -10.89 14.61
C ALA A 349 3.02 -10.48 14.09
N ASP A 350 3.37 -9.24 14.28
CA ASP A 350 4.74 -8.77 14.20
C ASP A 350 5.07 -7.84 15.39
N SER A 351 6.30 -7.36 15.45
CA SER A 351 6.74 -6.51 16.56
C SER A 351 6.34 -5.03 16.39
N ARG A 352 5.79 -4.66 15.24
CA ARG A 352 5.49 -3.25 14.91
C ARG A 352 4.13 -2.80 15.43
N TRP A 353 3.12 -3.67 15.34
CA TRP A 353 1.74 -3.27 15.58
C TRP A 353 1.07 -4.14 16.63
N GLY A 354 0.21 -3.52 17.43
CA GLY A 354 -0.59 -4.21 18.43
C GLY A 354 0.18 -4.62 19.69
N LYS A 355 -0.56 -5.13 20.67
CA LYS A 355 0.02 -5.63 21.92
C LYS A 355 0.48 -7.06 21.72
N THR A 356 1.73 -7.35 22.03
CA THR A 356 2.29 -8.71 21.94
C THR A 356 1.38 -9.75 22.59
N GLY A 357 1.06 -10.81 21.83
CA GLY A 357 0.16 -11.87 22.23
C GLY A 357 -1.33 -11.61 21.95
N GLU A 358 -1.70 -10.39 21.56
CA GLU A 358 -3.07 -10.00 21.18
C GLU A 358 -3.15 -9.46 19.75
N ASN A 359 -2.03 -9.28 19.08
CA ASN A 359 -1.90 -8.64 17.76
C ASN A 359 -1.86 -9.62 16.59
N GLY A 360 -2.54 -10.73 16.70
CA GLY A 360 -2.71 -11.69 15.61
C GLY A 360 -3.53 -11.12 14.43
N GLY A 361 -3.40 -11.77 13.28
CA GLY A 361 -4.27 -11.55 12.13
C GLY A 361 -5.46 -12.55 12.16
N HIS A 362 -6.65 -12.05 11.90
CA HIS A 362 -7.87 -12.90 11.84
C HIS A 362 -8.53 -12.74 10.48
N LEU A 363 -8.31 -13.70 9.57
CA LEU A 363 -8.72 -13.60 8.18
C LEU A 363 -9.92 -14.51 7.87
N THR A 364 -10.89 -13.95 7.16
CA THR A 364 -11.85 -14.72 6.35
C THR A 364 -11.53 -14.49 4.88
N LEU A 365 -11.06 -15.55 4.20
CA LEU A 365 -10.78 -15.53 2.76
C LEU A 365 -11.83 -16.32 2.01
N ARG A 366 -12.54 -15.66 1.10
CA ARG A 366 -13.51 -16.28 0.20
C ARG A 366 -12.93 -16.28 -1.22
N ALA A 367 -12.78 -17.44 -1.80
CA ALA A 367 -12.32 -17.66 -3.16
C ALA A 367 -13.45 -18.23 -4.02
N SER A 368 -13.83 -17.55 -5.07
CA SER A 368 -14.88 -17.96 -5.99
C SER A 368 -14.36 -17.97 -7.42
N ASN A 369 -14.43 -19.12 -8.10
CA ASN A 369 -13.81 -19.26 -9.43
C ASN A 369 -12.36 -18.76 -9.45
N GLN A 370 -11.58 -19.13 -8.41
CA GLN A 370 -10.27 -18.56 -8.16
C GLN A 370 -9.20 -19.63 -8.06
N ALA A 371 -8.16 -19.52 -8.87
CA ALA A 371 -6.96 -20.32 -8.69
C ALA A 371 -6.04 -19.68 -7.64
N LEU A 372 -5.69 -20.46 -6.63
CA LEU A 372 -4.78 -20.11 -5.54
C LEU A 372 -3.53 -20.98 -5.63
N ASN A 373 -2.35 -20.37 -5.64
CA ASN A 373 -1.08 -21.08 -5.71
C ASN A 373 -0.10 -20.56 -4.66
N GLY A 374 0.27 -21.40 -3.72
CA GLY A 374 1.16 -21.08 -2.60
C GLY A 374 0.60 -21.50 -1.25
N ASN A 375 1.43 -21.36 -0.21
CA ASN A 375 1.15 -21.84 1.13
C ASN A 375 0.30 -20.84 1.93
N ILE A 376 -0.49 -21.38 2.85
CA ILE A 376 -1.30 -20.62 3.79
C ILE A 376 -0.75 -20.85 5.18
N VAL A 377 -0.34 -19.79 5.87
CA VAL A 377 0.31 -19.87 7.16
C VAL A 377 -0.30 -18.90 8.17
N ALA A 378 -0.33 -19.33 9.43
CA ALA A 378 -0.73 -18.49 10.54
C ALA A 378 0.13 -18.80 11.77
N ASP A 379 0.31 -17.83 12.66
CA ASP A 379 0.98 -18.04 13.93
C ASP A 379 0.01 -18.51 15.06
N ALA A 380 0.56 -18.72 16.24
CA ALA A 380 -0.16 -19.30 17.39
C ALA A 380 -1.30 -18.44 17.95
N ILE A 381 -1.44 -17.20 17.52
CA ILE A 381 -2.50 -16.29 17.98
C ILE A 381 -3.42 -15.84 16.83
N SER A 382 -3.14 -16.27 15.60
CA SER A 382 -3.86 -15.87 14.39
C SER A 382 -4.77 -16.98 13.85
N THR A 383 -5.82 -16.59 13.13
CA THR A 383 -6.80 -17.50 12.56
C THR A 383 -7.07 -17.24 11.09
N ILE A 384 -7.35 -18.28 10.32
CA ILE A 384 -7.77 -18.18 8.92
C ILE A 384 -8.99 -19.06 8.70
N ALA A 385 -10.07 -18.49 8.17
CA ALA A 385 -11.19 -19.24 7.60
C ALA A 385 -11.11 -19.12 6.07
N LEU A 386 -10.90 -20.23 5.37
CA LEU A 386 -10.86 -20.28 3.91
C LEU A 386 -12.13 -20.96 3.41
N ASP A 387 -12.85 -20.27 2.52
CA ASP A 387 -14.05 -20.76 1.84
C ASP A 387 -13.81 -20.75 0.32
N MET A 388 -13.83 -21.92 -0.30
CA MET A 388 -13.55 -22.12 -1.73
C MET A 388 -14.78 -22.61 -2.45
N THR A 389 -15.26 -21.84 -3.43
CA THR A 389 -16.50 -22.10 -4.17
C THR A 389 -16.32 -21.95 -5.68
N ASN A 390 -17.31 -22.43 -6.43
CA ASN A 390 -17.42 -22.20 -7.86
C ASN A 390 -16.17 -22.62 -8.66
N GLY A 391 -15.68 -23.84 -8.42
CA GLY A 391 -14.54 -24.38 -9.15
C GLY A 391 -13.20 -23.77 -8.75
N SER A 392 -13.08 -23.20 -7.57
CA SER A 392 -11.81 -22.68 -7.06
C SER A 392 -10.80 -23.80 -6.82
N SER A 393 -9.53 -23.49 -6.96
CA SER A 393 -8.46 -24.45 -6.72
C SER A 393 -7.36 -23.88 -5.81
N LEU A 394 -6.82 -24.71 -4.93
CA LEU A 394 -5.63 -24.43 -4.15
C LEU A 394 -4.55 -25.45 -4.48
N VAL A 395 -3.38 -24.98 -4.89
CA VAL A 395 -2.14 -25.75 -4.99
C VAL A 395 -1.18 -25.22 -3.93
N GLY A 396 -1.09 -25.89 -2.79
CA GLY A 396 -0.31 -25.38 -1.66
C GLY A 396 -0.48 -26.19 -0.40
N ALA A 397 0.40 -25.96 0.57
CA ALA A 397 0.29 -26.52 1.91
C ALA A 397 -0.38 -25.53 2.87
N ILE A 398 -1.09 -26.04 3.85
CA ILE A 398 -1.74 -25.24 4.89
C ILE A 398 -1.09 -25.56 6.25
N ASN A 399 -0.55 -24.53 6.94
CA ASN A 399 -0.05 -24.63 8.32
C ASN A 399 0.98 -25.76 8.50
N THR A 400 1.95 -25.86 7.61
CA THR A 400 2.94 -26.96 7.57
C THR A 400 3.64 -27.20 8.91
N ASP A 401 3.91 -26.13 9.66
CA ASP A 401 4.57 -26.20 10.96
C ASP A 401 3.62 -26.52 12.13
N ASN A 402 2.31 -26.63 11.85
CA ASN A 402 1.26 -26.88 12.84
C ASN A 402 1.30 -25.89 14.02
N THR A 403 1.50 -24.61 13.71
CA THR A 403 1.65 -23.54 14.70
C THR A 403 0.46 -22.62 14.82
N SER A 404 -0.47 -22.64 13.86
CA SER A 404 -1.63 -21.73 13.86
C SER A 404 -2.52 -21.92 15.07
N LYS A 405 -3.14 -20.84 15.55
CA LYS A 405 -4.22 -20.93 16.51
C LYS A 405 -5.40 -21.73 15.93
N GLU A 406 -5.79 -21.40 14.70
CA GLU A 406 -6.88 -22.09 14.01
C GLU A 406 -6.84 -21.79 12.50
N ILE A 407 -6.91 -22.82 11.68
CA ILE A 407 -7.23 -22.69 10.26
C ILE A 407 -8.39 -23.63 9.93
N THR A 408 -9.47 -23.08 9.37
CA THR A 408 -10.63 -23.85 8.91
C THR A 408 -10.75 -23.77 7.40
N LEU A 409 -11.19 -24.85 6.76
CA LEU A 409 -11.36 -24.93 5.31
C LEU A 409 -12.75 -25.44 4.95
N LYS A 410 -13.41 -24.74 4.03
CA LYS A 410 -14.61 -25.21 3.33
C LYS A 410 -14.32 -25.34 1.85
N LEU A 411 -14.73 -26.47 1.27
CA LEU A 411 -14.64 -26.75 -0.16
C LEU A 411 -16.03 -27.08 -0.70
N SER A 412 -16.45 -26.33 -1.72
CA SER A 412 -17.59 -26.76 -2.54
C SER A 412 -17.24 -28.04 -3.31
N LYS A 413 -18.25 -28.74 -3.80
CA LYS A 413 -18.06 -30.00 -4.49
C LYS A 413 -17.15 -29.92 -5.73
N ASP A 414 -17.15 -28.79 -6.40
CA ASP A 414 -16.38 -28.51 -7.62
C ASP A 414 -15.04 -27.82 -7.38
N SER A 415 -14.73 -27.49 -6.12
CA SER A 415 -13.45 -26.88 -5.76
C SER A 415 -12.42 -27.95 -5.37
N THR A 416 -11.14 -27.69 -5.63
CA THR A 416 -10.07 -28.67 -5.45
C THR A 416 -8.95 -28.18 -4.56
N TRP A 417 -8.31 -29.10 -3.83
CA TRP A 417 -7.08 -28.82 -3.07
C TRP A 417 -6.01 -29.85 -3.38
N THR A 418 -4.89 -29.40 -3.91
CA THR A 418 -3.70 -30.21 -4.18
C THR A 418 -2.59 -29.84 -3.18
N LEU A 419 -2.23 -30.76 -2.31
CA LEU A 419 -1.21 -30.54 -1.29
C LEU A 419 0.19 -30.49 -1.91
N THR A 420 1.01 -29.57 -1.41
CA THR A 420 2.44 -29.46 -1.74
C THR A 420 3.35 -29.66 -0.52
N GLY A 421 2.77 -29.99 0.62
CA GLY A 421 3.44 -30.30 1.89
C GLY A 421 2.43 -30.83 2.92
N ASP A 422 2.92 -31.40 4.00
CA ASP A 422 2.08 -31.82 5.12
C ASP A 422 1.23 -30.63 5.58
N SER A 423 -0.04 -30.89 5.83
CA SER A 423 -1.01 -29.83 6.09
C SER A 423 -1.85 -30.14 7.33
N TYR A 424 -2.07 -29.12 8.14
CA TYR A 424 -2.77 -29.21 9.41
C TYR A 424 -3.90 -28.17 9.45
N VAL A 425 -5.14 -28.63 9.62
CA VAL A 425 -6.33 -27.77 9.74
C VAL A 425 -7.12 -28.11 10.97
N LYS A 426 -7.78 -27.13 11.57
CA LYS A 426 -8.65 -27.32 12.71
C LYS A 426 -9.91 -28.10 12.32
N SER A 427 -10.57 -27.66 11.23
CA SER A 427 -11.73 -28.35 10.67
C SER A 427 -11.71 -28.27 9.13
N LEU A 428 -12.32 -29.27 8.52
CA LEU A 428 -12.51 -29.40 7.08
C LEU A 428 -13.97 -29.75 6.79
N THR A 429 -14.65 -28.87 6.08
CA THR A 429 -15.97 -29.16 5.49
C THR A 429 -15.81 -29.33 3.99
N ASN A 430 -16.00 -30.52 3.48
CA ASN A 430 -15.94 -30.86 2.07
C ASN A 430 -17.31 -31.31 1.57
N GLU A 431 -17.86 -30.57 0.58
CA GLU A 431 -19.15 -30.94 -0.04
C GLU A 431 -19.03 -32.16 -0.98
N ASP A 432 -17.81 -32.47 -1.47
CA ASP A 432 -17.56 -33.74 -2.13
C ASP A 432 -17.38 -34.86 -1.09
N THR A 433 -18.42 -35.66 -0.94
CA THR A 433 -18.44 -36.76 0.01
C THR A 433 -17.52 -37.93 -0.35
N THR A 434 -17.01 -37.96 -1.61
CA THR A 434 -16.00 -38.96 -2.02
C THR A 434 -14.59 -38.54 -1.60
N GLY A 435 -14.36 -37.24 -1.43
CA GLY A 435 -13.05 -36.67 -1.13
C GLY A 435 -12.09 -36.65 -2.33
N ASP A 436 -12.56 -36.98 -3.53
CA ASP A 436 -11.74 -37.08 -4.73
C ASP A 436 -11.17 -35.69 -5.15
N ASN A 437 -11.79 -34.60 -4.69
CA ASN A 437 -11.35 -33.23 -4.92
C ASN A 437 -10.16 -32.77 -4.03
N ILE A 438 -9.67 -33.66 -3.13
CA ILE A 438 -8.47 -33.41 -2.31
C ILE A 438 -7.35 -34.35 -2.72
N HIS A 439 -6.32 -33.80 -3.36
CA HIS A 439 -5.18 -34.54 -3.88
C HIS A 439 -4.01 -34.48 -2.89
N LEU A 440 -3.77 -35.55 -2.13
CA LEU A 440 -2.75 -35.60 -1.08
C LEU A 440 -1.30 -35.54 -1.62
N ASN A 441 -1.04 -36.04 -2.84
CA ASN A 441 0.30 -36.09 -3.46
C ASN A 441 1.38 -36.74 -2.57
N GLY A 442 0.98 -37.69 -1.71
CA GLY A 442 1.91 -38.35 -0.78
C GLY A 442 2.17 -37.59 0.53
N TYR A 443 1.60 -36.43 0.71
CA TYR A 443 1.65 -35.66 1.96
C TYR A 443 0.52 -36.04 2.92
N LYS A 444 0.62 -35.60 4.16
CA LYS A 444 -0.37 -35.85 5.21
C LYS A 444 -1.34 -34.67 5.29
N LEU A 445 -2.61 -34.99 5.43
CA LEU A 445 -3.63 -34.04 5.85
C LEU A 445 -4.11 -34.47 7.26
N VAL A 446 -3.98 -33.59 8.23
CA VAL A 446 -4.43 -33.77 9.58
C VAL A 446 -5.55 -32.78 9.88
N VAL A 447 -6.73 -33.30 10.27
CA VAL A 447 -7.88 -32.50 10.69
C VAL A 447 -8.11 -32.76 12.20
N ALA A 448 -8.02 -31.70 13.01
CA ALA A 448 -8.01 -31.84 14.46
C ALA A 448 -9.39 -32.16 15.06
N ASP A 449 -10.49 -31.72 14.44
CA ASP A 449 -11.86 -31.88 14.91
C ASP A 449 -12.58 -33.06 14.22
N GLN A 450 -11.85 -34.11 13.82
CA GLN A 450 -12.43 -35.36 13.30
C GLN A 450 -12.46 -36.48 14.36
#